data_84946edd2b609f8dd3833c57fd5227d4
#
_entry.id   84946edd2b609f8dd3833c57fd5227d4
#
_cell.length_a   1.000
_cell.length_b   1.000
_cell.length_c   1.000
_cell.angle_alpha   90.00
_cell.angle_beta   90.00
_cell.angle_gamma   90.00
#
_symmetry.space_group_name_H-M   'P 1'
#
loop_
_entity.id
_entity.type
_entity.pdbx_description
1 polymer ?
#
loop_
_entity_poly.entity_id
_entity_poly.type
_entity_poly.pdbx_seq_one_letter_code
_entity_poly.pdbx_strand_id
1 'polypeptide(L)'
;HTSEEKDTMDQILSEKRIHVPFHHPDPYHQLVSGTGLSHLGSASARDAMHAKLDKDESSLTDSMKMFKWGLDGGKPDCAAIGTQAEWFYKGDGDWVAAPEAELSWPAYALDGGEEVELVGIYLIDETSTVRRVGYALANEYADHVMERQNYLYLSHSKLRHCSYGPELLIGDLPLEVRGKARLLRSDTVIWEEEWLSGDNNMSHSIENLEHHHFKYPEFRRPGDVHIHFFGAANGSFTKNIETQDGDIFEIESVTFGHPLRNTLVKSKRQDTKIVVKPL
;
A
#
# COMPACT_ATOMS: atom_id res chain seq x y z
N HIS A 1 10.41 -8.28 33.80
CA HIS A 1 11.71 -8.77 33.36
C HIS A 1 12.43 -7.64 32.63
N THR A 2 13.39 -7.01 33.28
CA THR A 2 14.34 -6.13 32.58
C THR A 2 15.41 -7.04 32.00
N SER A 3 15.38 -7.29 30.68
CA SER A 3 16.53 -7.87 29.99
C SER A 3 17.63 -6.83 29.98
N GLU A 4 18.80 -7.15 30.48
CA GLU A 4 19.99 -6.25 30.51
C GLU A 4 20.64 -6.10 29.13
N GLU A 5 20.33 -6.94 28.16
CA GLU A 5 20.79 -6.83 26.77
C GLU A 5 19.65 -6.24 25.91
N LYS A 6 19.86 -5.02 25.42
CA LYS A 6 19.02 -4.39 24.41
C LYS A 6 19.68 -4.60 23.05
N ASP A 7 19.07 -5.39 22.20
CA ASP A 7 19.46 -5.45 20.80
C ASP A 7 19.32 -4.06 20.16
N THR A 8 20.25 -3.72 19.29
CA THR A 8 20.11 -2.52 18.45
C THR A 8 19.18 -2.83 17.29
N MET A 9 18.53 -1.81 16.72
CA MET A 9 17.70 -1.99 15.54
C MET A 9 18.49 -2.58 14.37
N ASP A 10 19.72 -2.13 14.15
CA ASP A 10 20.62 -2.65 13.12
C ASP A 10 20.89 -4.15 13.31
N GLN A 11 21.05 -4.61 14.55
CA GLN A 11 21.21 -6.02 14.86
C GLN A 11 19.95 -6.81 14.56
N ILE A 12 18.79 -6.32 14.96
CA ILE A 12 17.49 -6.96 14.68
C ILE A 12 17.24 -7.07 13.17
N LEU A 13 17.53 -6.01 12.42
CA LEU A 13 17.39 -5.99 10.96
C LEU A 13 18.36 -6.97 10.29
N SER A 14 19.66 -6.96 10.66
CA SER A 14 20.68 -7.85 10.07
C SER A 14 20.39 -9.33 10.33
N GLU A 15 19.78 -9.65 11.47
CA GLU A 15 19.37 -10.99 11.85
C GLU A 15 17.97 -11.36 11.33
N LYS A 16 17.29 -10.47 10.59
CA LYS A 16 15.92 -10.63 10.06
C LYS A 16 14.91 -11.04 11.14
N ARG A 17 15.04 -10.49 12.33
CA ARG A 17 14.14 -10.73 13.48
C ARG A 17 13.03 -9.68 13.58
N ILE A 18 12.96 -8.77 12.62
CA ILE A 18 11.93 -7.74 12.56
C ILE A 18 10.58 -8.35 12.15
N HIS A 19 9.53 -7.86 12.74
CA HIS A 19 8.14 -8.19 12.37
C HIS A 19 7.40 -6.90 11.99
N VAL A 20 6.21 -7.05 11.41
CA VAL A 20 5.31 -5.90 11.24
C VAL A 20 4.98 -5.31 12.61
N PRO A 21 4.83 -3.98 12.73
CA PRO A 21 4.73 -3.32 14.03
C PRO A 21 3.41 -3.61 14.77
N PHE A 22 2.39 -4.08 14.08
CA PHE A 22 1.11 -4.47 14.64
C PHE A 22 0.42 -5.48 13.73
N HIS A 23 -0.12 -6.56 14.28
CA HIS A 23 -0.85 -7.60 13.56
C HIS A 23 -1.83 -8.32 14.48
N HIS A 24 -2.82 -8.98 13.89
CA HIS A 24 -3.71 -9.88 14.64
C HIS A 24 -3.07 -11.28 14.74
N PRO A 25 -3.13 -11.98 15.91
CA PRO A 25 -2.57 -13.32 16.06
C PRO A 25 -3.27 -14.37 15.19
N ASP A 26 -4.55 -14.17 14.86
CA ASP A 26 -5.28 -14.95 13.85
C ASP A 26 -5.31 -14.14 12.55
N PRO A 27 -4.60 -14.57 11.48
CA PRO A 27 -4.48 -13.80 10.25
C PRO A 27 -5.83 -13.53 9.56
N TYR A 28 -6.83 -14.40 9.76
CA TYR A 28 -8.16 -14.22 9.17
C TYR A 28 -9.00 -13.11 9.83
N HIS A 29 -8.57 -12.63 10.98
CA HIS A 29 -9.10 -11.44 11.64
C HIS A 29 -8.29 -10.16 11.33
N GLN A 30 -7.42 -10.20 10.33
CA GLN A 30 -6.69 -9.06 9.82
C GLN A 30 -7.04 -8.83 8.35
N LEU A 31 -7.86 -7.81 8.08
CA LEU A 31 -8.21 -7.43 6.72
C LEU A 31 -7.15 -6.49 6.15
N VAL A 32 -6.68 -6.82 4.95
CA VAL A 32 -5.78 -5.95 4.19
C VAL A 32 -6.52 -5.43 2.96
N SER A 33 -6.59 -4.11 2.84
CA SER A 33 -7.30 -3.42 1.76
C SER A 33 -6.57 -2.14 1.38
N GLY A 34 -6.93 -1.55 0.27
CA GLY A 34 -6.35 -0.30 -0.15
C GLY A 34 -7.29 0.54 -0.99
N THR A 35 -6.86 1.77 -1.21
CA THR A 35 -7.46 2.72 -2.14
C THR A 35 -6.47 3.05 -3.23
N GLY A 36 -6.97 3.30 -4.45
CA GLY A 36 -6.15 3.77 -5.56
C GLY A 36 -6.50 5.20 -5.97
N LEU A 37 -5.71 5.76 -6.87
CA LEU A 37 -5.95 7.06 -7.52
C LEU A 37 -6.10 8.23 -6.52
N SER A 38 -5.52 8.12 -5.33
CA SER A 38 -5.66 9.06 -4.22
C SER A 38 -4.53 10.07 -4.09
N HIS A 39 -3.41 9.92 -4.83
CA HIS A 39 -2.25 10.79 -4.74
C HIS A 39 -2.13 11.74 -5.93
N LEU A 40 -1.67 12.97 -5.66
CA LEU A 40 -1.52 14.01 -6.68
C LEU A 40 -0.30 13.79 -7.60
N GLY A 41 0.63 12.89 -7.22
CA GLY A 41 1.85 12.61 -7.96
C GLY A 41 2.89 13.74 -7.93
N SER A 42 3.92 13.64 -8.78
CA SER A 42 4.89 14.73 -8.98
C SER A 42 4.22 15.92 -9.68
N ALA A 43 4.79 17.12 -9.52
CA ALA A 43 4.25 18.35 -10.15
C ALA A 43 4.07 18.19 -11.66
N SER A 44 5.03 17.59 -12.36
CA SER A 44 4.96 17.36 -13.80
C SER A 44 3.90 16.32 -14.20
N ALA A 45 3.72 15.27 -13.42
CA ALA A 45 2.64 14.28 -13.61
C ALA A 45 1.28 14.92 -13.35
N ARG A 46 1.19 15.78 -12.34
CA ARG A 46 -0.01 16.56 -12.00
C ARG A 46 -0.41 17.50 -13.13
N ASP A 47 0.53 18.28 -13.65
CA ASP A 47 0.28 19.20 -14.78
C ASP A 47 -0.16 18.46 -16.04
N ALA A 48 0.48 17.32 -16.36
CA ALA A 48 0.09 16.48 -17.48
C ALA A 48 -1.30 15.83 -17.28
N MET A 49 -1.68 15.53 -16.04
CA MET A 49 -2.99 14.99 -15.69
C MET A 49 -4.05 16.08 -15.76
N HIS A 50 -3.80 17.28 -15.21
CA HIS A 50 -4.72 18.43 -15.33
C HIS A 50 -5.01 18.79 -16.78
N ALA A 51 -3.99 18.85 -17.64
CA ALA A 51 -4.16 19.12 -19.07
C ALA A 51 -5.02 18.04 -19.79
N LYS A 52 -5.10 16.83 -19.25
CA LYS A 52 -6.00 15.76 -19.75
C LYS A 52 -7.41 15.90 -19.17
N LEU A 53 -7.56 16.36 -17.93
CA LEU A 53 -8.83 16.53 -17.24
C LEU A 53 -9.64 17.74 -17.73
N ASP A 54 -8.99 18.71 -18.33
CA ASP A 54 -9.63 19.88 -18.99
C ASP A 54 -10.40 19.50 -20.29
N LYS A 55 -10.31 18.21 -20.70
CA LYS A 55 -11.11 17.70 -21.82
C LYS A 55 -12.53 17.38 -21.36
N ASP A 56 -13.42 17.29 -22.36
CA ASP A 56 -14.80 16.84 -22.14
C ASP A 56 -14.79 15.53 -21.34
N GLU A 57 -15.55 15.48 -20.24
CA GLU A 57 -15.64 14.33 -19.32
C GLU A 57 -15.99 13.01 -20.03
N SER A 58 -16.73 13.11 -21.14
CA SER A 58 -17.05 11.96 -21.99
C SER A 58 -15.84 11.29 -22.64
N SER A 59 -14.70 12.00 -22.72
CA SER A 59 -13.44 11.50 -23.29
C SER A 59 -12.47 10.90 -22.26
N LEU A 60 -12.79 11.00 -20.97
CA LEU A 60 -11.96 10.48 -19.88
C LEU A 60 -12.14 8.95 -19.72
N THR A 61 -11.06 8.25 -19.41
CA THR A 61 -11.14 6.87 -18.92
C THR A 61 -11.81 6.83 -17.53
N ASP A 62 -12.31 5.68 -17.12
CA ASP A 62 -12.96 5.56 -15.81
C ASP A 62 -11.99 5.87 -14.66
N SER A 63 -10.72 5.46 -14.76
CA SER A 63 -9.67 5.83 -13.79
C SER A 63 -9.48 7.35 -13.70
N MET A 64 -9.49 8.05 -14.84
CA MET A 64 -9.37 9.52 -14.87
C MET A 64 -10.61 10.20 -14.27
N LYS A 65 -11.81 9.66 -14.49
CA LYS A 65 -13.04 10.15 -13.85
C LYS A 65 -12.96 9.99 -12.33
N MET A 66 -12.56 8.80 -11.84
CA MET A 66 -12.39 8.54 -10.42
C MET A 66 -11.40 9.52 -9.78
N PHE A 67 -10.25 9.74 -10.42
CA PHE A 67 -9.27 10.71 -9.94
C PHE A 67 -9.83 12.14 -9.92
N LYS A 68 -10.53 12.56 -10.98
CA LYS A 68 -11.20 13.85 -11.05
C LYS A 68 -12.22 14.05 -9.93
N TRP A 69 -13.07 13.06 -9.68
CA TRP A 69 -14.03 13.09 -8.57
C TRP A 69 -13.32 13.22 -7.21
N GLY A 70 -12.17 12.58 -7.04
CA GLY A 70 -11.31 12.76 -5.87
C GLY A 70 -10.84 14.21 -5.71
N LEU A 71 -10.36 14.83 -6.80
CA LEU A 71 -9.96 16.24 -6.80
C LEU A 71 -11.12 17.19 -6.44
N ASP A 72 -12.29 16.92 -7.00
CA ASP A 72 -13.47 17.78 -6.86
C ASP A 72 -14.16 17.62 -5.49
N GLY A 73 -14.09 16.43 -4.86
CA GLY A 73 -14.87 16.15 -3.66
C GLY A 73 -14.23 15.20 -2.65
N GLY A 74 -12.96 14.81 -2.81
CA GLY A 74 -12.29 13.87 -1.90
C GLY A 74 -11.84 14.46 -0.56
N LYS A 75 -11.87 15.80 -0.43
CA LYS A 75 -11.55 16.54 0.80
C LYS A 75 -12.74 17.40 1.22
N PRO A 76 -13.79 16.79 1.76
CA PRO A 76 -14.98 17.53 2.17
C PRO A 76 -14.70 18.39 3.41
N ASP A 77 -15.57 19.39 3.65
CA ASP A 77 -15.58 20.10 4.94
C ASP A 77 -15.88 19.14 6.09
N CYS A 78 -15.40 19.48 7.29
CA CYS A 78 -15.28 18.58 8.46
C CYS A 78 -16.55 17.83 8.91
N ALA A 79 -17.69 17.98 8.35
CA ALA A 79 -18.91 17.22 8.70
C ALA A 79 -19.57 16.57 7.48
N ALA A 80 -19.00 16.73 6.28
CA ALA A 80 -19.56 16.21 5.04
C ALA A 80 -18.87 14.89 4.65
N ILE A 81 -19.60 14.03 3.97
CA ILE A 81 -19.07 12.83 3.34
C ILE A 81 -18.61 13.23 1.94
N GLY A 82 -17.33 13.01 1.66
CA GLY A 82 -16.75 13.31 0.37
C GLY A 82 -16.98 12.20 -0.67
N THR A 83 -16.37 12.40 -1.84
CA THR A 83 -16.38 11.42 -2.92
C THR A 83 -15.69 10.13 -2.48
N GLN A 84 -16.23 9.00 -2.88
CA GLN A 84 -15.66 7.69 -2.64
C GLN A 84 -14.47 7.45 -3.57
N ALA A 85 -13.35 6.99 -3.00
CA ALA A 85 -12.18 6.56 -3.75
C ALA A 85 -12.38 5.16 -4.36
N GLU A 86 -11.50 4.78 -5.27
CA GLU A 86 -11.29 3.40 -5.64
C GLU A 86 -10.93 2.58 -4.38
N TRP A 87 -11.40 1.35 -4.32
CA TRP A 87 -11.15 0.46 -3.20
C TRP A 87 -10.92 -0.97 -3.67
N PHE A 88 -9.99 -1.68 -3.04
CA PHE A 88 -9.74 -3.09 -3.33
C PHE A 88 -9.41 -3.88 -2.06
N TYR A 89 -9.68 -5.17 -2.10
CA TYR A 89 -9.25 -6.14 -1.11
C TYR A 89 -7.92 -6.74 -1.56
N LYS A 90 -6.95 -6.76 -0.65
CA LYS A 90 -5.61 -7.27 -0.93
C LYS A 90 -5.37 -8.67 -0.36
N GLY A 91 -6.07 -9.00 0.69
CA GLY A 91 -5.94 -10.29 1.39
C GLY A 91 -6.19 -10.15 2.88
N ASP A 92 -5.74 -11.12 3.61
CA ASP A 92 -5.72 -11.16 5.07
C ASP A 92 -4.29 -11.13 5.61
N GLY A 93 -4.11 -11.39 6.91
CA GLY A 93 -2.81 -11.34 7.55
C GLY A 93 -1.77 -12.30 6.96
N ASP A 94 -2.18 -13.42 6.32
CA ASP A 94 -1.25 -14.36 5.67
C ASP A 94 -0.59 -13.78 4.40
N TRP A 95 -1.14 -12.69 3.85
CA TRP A 95 -0.58 -12.01 2.69
C TRP A 95 0.45 -10.92 3.07
N VAL A 96 0.69 -10.74 4.37
CA VAL A 96 1.60 -9.73 4.87
C VAL A 96 2.99 -10.32 5.09
N ALA A 97 3.97 -9.80 4.37
CA ALA A 97 5.38 -10.10 4.59
C ALA A 97 5.97 -9.12 5.62
N ALA A 98 6.81 -9.61 6.52
CA ALA A 98 7.55 -8.74 7.44
C ALA A 98 8.55 -7.86 6.67
N PRO A 99 8.97 -6.71 7.23
CA PRO A 99 10.14 -6.00 6.75
C PRO A 99 11.36 -6.94 6.66
N GLU A 100 12.22 -6.77 5.67
CA GLU A 100 13.37 -7.62 5.33
C GLU A 100 13.00 -9.03 4.82
N ALA A 101 11.73 -9.43 4.83
CA ALA A 101 11.27 -10.70 4.27
C ALA A 101 11.07 -10.63 2.74
N GLU A 102 10.89 -11.79 2.15
CA GLU A 102 10.68 -11.95 0.71
C GLU A 102 9.24 -11.58 0.31
N LEU A 103 9.11 -10.84 -0.79
CA LEU A 103 7.85 -10.68 -1.51
C LEU A 103 7.80 -11.71 -2.65
N SER A 104 6.80 -12.57 -2.61
CA SER A 104 6.65 -13.63 -3.60
C SER A 104 6.10 -13.10 -4.92
N TRP A 105 6.81 -13.38 -6.01
CA TRP A 105 6.31 -13.28 -7.37
C TRP A 105 5.77 -14.65 -7.80
N PRO A 106 4.47 -14.90 -7.70
CA PRO A 106 3.91 -16.21 -7.97
C PRO A 106 3.98 -16.57 -9.46
N ALA A 107 3.98 -17.86 -9.77
CA ALA A 107 4.15 -18.37 -11.14
C ALA A 107 3.07 -17.89 -12.12
N TYR A 108 1.89 -17.56 -11.63
CA TYR A 108 0.77 -17.05 -12.45
C TYR A 108 0.82 -15.53 -12.66
N ALA A 109 1.71 -14.80 -11.97
CA ALA A 109 1.79 -13.35 -12.09
C ALA A 109 2.61 -12.93 -13.32
N LEU A 110 2.18 -11.87 -13.98
CA LEU A 110 2.83 -11.31 -15.15
C LEU A 110 3.93 -10.33 -14.76
N ASP A 111 3.81 -9.72 -13.58
CA ASP A 111 4.72 -8.73 -13.04
C ASP A 111 4.78 -8.83 -11.51
N GLY A 112 5.72 -8.09 -10.92
CA GLY A 112 5.88 -7.92 -9.49
C GLY A 112 6.56 -6.60 -9.20
N GLY A 113 5.79 -5.54 -9.04
CA GLY A 113 6.26 -4.18 -8.82
C GLY A 113 5.83 -3.61 -7.49
N GLU A 114 6.63 -2.70 -6.95
CA GLU A 114 6.31 -1.97 -5.74
C GLU A 114 5.31 -0.84 -6.01
N GLU A 115 4.49 -0.57 -5.01
CA GLU A 115 3.75 0.67 -4.85
C GLU A 115 4.13 1.29 -3.51
N VAL A 116 4.71 2.49 -3.58
CA VAL A 116 5.17 3.23 -2.40
C VAL A 116 4.00 3.89 -1.72
N GLU A 117 3.70 3.47 -0.50
CA GLU A 117 2.50 3.90 0.21
C GLU A 117 2.73 4.20 1.68
N LEU A 118 1.69 4.76 2.28
CA LEU A 118 1.45 4.74 3.72
C LEU A 118 0.23 3.87 4.01
N VAL A 119 0.23 3.22 5.17
CA VAL A 119 -0.94 2.52 5.69
C VAL A 119 -1.44 3.14 6.98
N GLY A 120 -2.75 3.14 7.16
CA GLY A 120 -3.40 3.25 8.45
C GLY A 120 -3.61 1.86 9.05
N ILE A 121 -3.35 1.74 10.34
CA ILE A 121 -3.51 0.51 11.12
C ILE A 121 -4.62 0.74 12.12
N TYR A 122 -5.62 -0.13 12.14
CA TYR A 122 -6.82 0.03 12.94
C TYR A 122 -7.17 -1.24 13.70
N LEU A 123 -7.74 -1.04 14.89
CA LEU A 123 -8.34 -2.08 15.72
C LEU A 123 -9.81 -1.74 15.98
N ILE A 124 -10.69 -2.71 15.84
CA ILE A 124 -12.09 -2.56 16.22
C ILE A 124 -12.26 -2.95 17.67
N ASP A 125 -12.66 -2.00 18.50
CA ASP A 125 -12.84 -2.27 19.92
C ASP A 125 -14.14 -3.05 20.23
N GLU A 126 -14.33 -3.44 21.50
CA GLU A 126 -15.48 -4.22 21.97
C GLU A 126 -16.83 -3.56 21.70
N THR A 127 -16.85 -2.24 21.49
CA THR A 127 -18.06 -1.46 21.17
C THR A 127 -18.26 -1.24 19.68
N SER A 128 -17.53 -1.95 18.82
CA SER A 128 -17.49 -1.74 17.36
C SER A 128 -16.99 -0.35 16.95
N THR A 129 -16.26 0.34 17.84
CA THR A 129 -15.63 1.61 17.51
C THR A 129 -14.29 1.36 16.85
N VAL A 130 -14.05 2.07 15.76
CA VAL A 130 -12.76 2.02 15.04
C VAL A 130 -11.72 2.81 15.84
N ARG A 131 -10.62 2.17 16.18
CA ARG A 131 -9.46 2.78 16.83
C ARG A 131 -8.27 2.79 15.91
N ARG A 132 -7.80 3.96 15.52
CA ARG A 132 -6.55 4.07 14.78
C ARG A 132 -5.38 3.82 15.74
N VAL A 133 -4.59 2.79 15.45
CA VAL A 133 -3.39 2.43 16.20
C VAL A 133 -2.22 3.33 15.77
N GLY A 134 -2.11 3.61 14.48
CA GLY A 134 -1.07 4.47 13.93
C GLY A 134 -0.89 4.30 12.43
N TYR A 135 0.28 4.72 11.93
CA TYR A 135 0.65 4.69 10.53
C TYR A 135 2.02 4.02 10.33
N ALA A 136 2.26 3.48 9.16
CA ALA A 136 3.55 2.91 8.79
C ALA A 136 3.87 3.15 7.31
N LEU A 137 5.17 3.07 6.97
CA LEU A 137 5.61 2.90 5.58
C LEU A 137 5.05 1.59 5.03
N ALA A 138 4.76 1.54 3.74
CA ALA A 138 4.16 0.37 3.15
C ALA A 138 4.57 0.15 1.68
N ASN A 139 4.59 -1.12 1.29
CA ASN A 139 4.73 -1.57 -0.09
C ASN A 139 3.49 -2.38 -0.45
N GLU A 140 2.63 -1.81 -1.27
CA GLU A 140 1.39 -2.45 -1.74
C GLU A 140 1.68 -3.43 -2.89
N TYR A 141 2.84 -3.87 -3.10
CA TYR A 141 3.28 -4.81 -4.13
C TYR A 141 2.15 -5.42 -5.01
N ALA A 142 2.21 -5.19 -6.32
CA ALA A 142 1.12 -5.47 -7.25
C ALA A 142 1.61 -5.99 -8.61
N ASP A 143 0.68 -6.46 -9.46
CA ASP A 143 0.92 -6.90 -10.83
C ASP A 143 0.42 -5.83 -11.81
N HIS A 144 1.28 -4.86 -12.11
CA HIS A 144 0.94 -3.72 -12.97
C HIS A 144 0.73 -4.13 -14.43
N VAL A 145 1.35 -5.22 -14.89
CA VAL A 145 1.15 -5.74 -16.27
C VAL A 145 -0.27 -6.30 -16.40
N MET A 146 -0.77 -7.04 -15.40
CA MET A 146 -2.13 -7.55 -15.39
C MET A 146 -3.17 -6.41 -15.36
N GLU A 147 -2.97 -5.43 -14.48
CA GLU A 147 -3.84 -4.25 -14.38
C GLU A 147 -3.89 -3.47 -15.71
N ARG A 148 -2.74 -3.31 -16.36
CA ARG A 148 -2.62 -2.58 -17.62
C ARG A 148 -3.29 -3.29 -18.81
N GLN A 149 -3.43 -4.62 -18.75
CA GLN A 149 -4.17 -5.36 -19.79
C GLN A 149 -5.64 -4.97 -19.86
N ASN A 150 -6.28 -4.85 -18.69
CA ASN A 150 -7.66 -4.40 -18.56
C ASN A 150 -7.90 -3.98 -17.10
N TYR A 151 -8.39 -2.76 -16.91
CA TYR A 151 -8.64 -2.21 -15.57
C TYR A 151 -9.59 -3.08 -14.71
N LEU A 152 -10.47 -3.87 -15.32
CA LEU A 152 -11.30 -4.84 -14.60
C LEU A 152 -10.50 -5.97 -13.92
N TYR A 153 -9.22 -6.11 -14.26
CA TYR A 153 -8.29 -7.01 -13.56
C TYR A 153 -7.63 -6.38 -12.33
N LEU A 154 -7.97 -5.14 -11.97
CA LEU A 154 -7.42 -4.49 -10.79
C LEU A 154 -7.45 -5.40 -9.56
N SER A 155 -8.62 -5.94 -9.20
CA SER A 155 -8.77 -6.80 -8.02
C SER A 155 -7.86 -8.04 -8.08
N HIS A 156 -7.66 -8.62 -9.26
CA HIS A 156 -6.74 -9.75 -9.45
C HIS A 156 -5.27 -9.32 -9.32
N SER A 157 -4.91 -8.13 -9.83
CA SER A 157 -3.55 -7.60 -9.77
C SER A 157 -3.10 -7.29 -8.34
N LYS A 158 -4.05 -6.94 -7.48
CA LYS A 158 -3.84 -6.57 -6.08
C LYS A 158 -3.75 -7.77 -5.12
N LEU A 159 -4.19 -8.97 -5.54
CA LEU A 159 -4.06 -10.20 -4.74
C LEU A 159 -2.61 -10.72 -4.81
N ARG A 160 -1.74 -10.02 -4.13
CA ARG A 160 -0.29 -10.26 -3.98
C ARG A 160 0.10 -9.99 -2.53
N HIS A 161 1.26 -10.46 -2.12
CA HIS A 161 1.82 -10.08 -0.83
C HIS A 161 1.90 -8.55 -0.71
N CYS A 162 1.98 -8.06 0.52
CA CYS A 162 2.30 -6.68 0.81
C CYS A 162 3.22 -6.64 2.04
N SER A 163 3.77 -5.48 2.34
CA SER A 163 4.58 -5.28 3.54
C SER A 163 4.34 -3.90 4.11
N TYR A 164 4.51 -3.74 5.42
CA TYR A 164 4.46 -2.46 6.11
C TYR A 164 5.34 -2.47 7.37
N GLY A 165 5.76 -1.28 7.78
CA GLY A 165 6.68 -1.08 8.90
C GLY A 165 8.02 -0.50 8.42
N PRO A 166 9.13 -0.78 9.12
CA PRO A 166 9.24 -1.52 10.39
C PRO A 166 8.71 -0.77 11.60
N GLU A 167 8.49 0.55 11.49
CA GLU A 167 8.08 1.42 12.58
C GLU A 167 6.59 1.75 12.50
N LEU A 168 6.03 2.05 13.67
CA LEU A 168 4.68 2.54 13.86
C LEU A 168 4.73 3.99 14.35
N LEU A 169 4.19 4.91 13.55
CA LEU A 169 3.95 6.28 13.96
C LEU A 169 2.62 6.36 14.73
N ILE A 170 2.70 6.62 16.02
CA ILE A 170 1.53 6.80 16.90
C ILE A 170 1.17 8.28 16.93
N GLY A 171 -0.12 8.59 16.86
CA GLY A 171 -0.64 9.96 16.85
C GLY A 171 -0.98 10.43 15.45
N ASP A 172 -0.86 11.74 15.22
CA ASP A 172 -1.26 12.36 13.95
C ASP A 172 -0.17 12.19 12.88
N LEU A 173 -0.60 11.86 11.67
CA LEU A 173 0.29 11.88 10.53
C LEU A 173 0.56 13.33 10.11
N PRO A 174 1.82 13.72 9.81
CA PRO A 174 2.10 15.01 9.20
C PRO A 174 1.29 15.21 7.91
N LEU A 175 0.77 16.41 7.70
CA LEU A 175 0.02 16.77 6.49
C LEU A 175 0.84 16.58 5.20
N GLU A 176 2.17 16.60 5.34
CA GLU A 176 3.12 16.30 4.28
C GLU A 176 4.13 15.28 4.77
N VAL A 177 4.21 14.15 4.08
CA VAL A 177 5.21 13.11 4.28
C VAL A 177 6.05 13.00 3.03
N ARG A 178 7.39 13.05 3.20
CA ARG A 178 8.36 12.98 2.12
C ARG A 178 9.28 11.79 2.32
N GLY A 179 9.68 11.18 1.22
CA GLY A 179 10.63 10.09 1.26
C GLY A 179 11.28 9.84 -0.09
N LYS A 180 12.05 8.75 -0.12
CA LYS A 180 12.65 8.20 -1.32
C LYS A 180 12.31 6.74 -1.45
N ALA A 181 12.17 6.29 -2.68
CA ALA A 181 12.05 4.89 -3.00
C ALA A 181 13.18 4.49 -3.94
N ARG A 182 13.68 3.27 -3.75
CA ARG A 182 14.76 2.70 -4.55
C ARG A 182 14.43 1.28 -4.96
N LEU A 183 14.89 0.95 -6.14
CA LEU A 183 15.02 -0.43 -6.59
C LEU A 183 16.51 -0.76 -6.72
N LEU A 184 16.97 -1.76 -5.96
CA LEU A 184 18.35 -2.20 -5.98
C LEU A 184 18.44 -3.56 -6.67
N ARG A 185 19.45 -3.72 -7.54
CA ARG A 185 19.80 -4.98 -8.19
C ARG A 185 21.27 -5.26 -7.99
N SER A 186 21.59 -6.39 -7.36
CA SER A 186 22.97 -6.75 -7.00
C SER A 186 23.70 -5.58 -6.31
N ASP A 187 23.09 -5.03 -5.28
CA ASP A 187 23.55 -3.89 -4.46
C ASP A 187 23.73 -2.56 -5.23
N THR A 188 23.28 -2.49 -6.47
CA THR A 188 23.32 -1.26 -7.28
C THR A 188 21.92 -0.65 -7.36
N VAL A 189 21.81 0.64 -7.07
CA VAL A 189 20.57 1.39 -7.26
C VAL A 189 20.32 1.54 -8.76
N ILE A 190 19.28 0.89 -9.29
CA ILE A 190 18.87 0.96 -10.70
C ILE A 190 17.73 1.95 -10.92
N TRP A 191 17.03 2.32 -9.86
CA TRP A 191 16.02 3.37 -9.84
C TRP A 191 15.98 4.03 -8.46
N GLU A 192 15.84 5.34 -8.43
CA GLU A 192 15.58 6.14 -7.23
C GLU A 192 14.64 7.28 -7.61
N GLU A 193 13.63 7.54 -6.79
CA GLU A 193 12.74 8.68 -6.96
C GLU A 193 12.23 9.17 -5.60
N GLU A 194 12.02 10.48 -5.49
CA GLU A 194 11.35 11.08 -4.34
C GLU A 194 9.84 10.84 -4.44
N TRP A 195 9.19 10.68 -3.28
CA TRP A 195 7.75 10.56 -3.19
C TRP A 195 7.17 11.48 -2.13
N LEU A 196 5.90 11.82 -2.31
CA LEU A 196 5.13 12.70 -1.44
C LEU A 196 3.79 12.05 -1.11
N SER A 197 3.41 12.10 0.17
CA SER A 197 2.12 11.64 0.69
C SER A 197 1.64 12.54 1.82
N GLY A 198 0.61 12.11 2.54
CA GLY A 198 -0.11 12.92 3.51
C GLY A 198 -1.17 13.81 2.85
N ASP A 199 -2.09 14.32 3.62
CA ASP A 199 -3.29 15.00 3.11
C ASP A 199 -2.99 16.12 2.10
N ASN A 200 -1.87 16.85 2.27
CA ASN A 200 -1.50 17.91 1.32
C ASN A 200 -1.16 17.40 -0.09
N ASN A 201 -0.78 16.13 -0.21
CA ASN A 201 -0.32 15.52 -1.45
C ASN A 201 -1.30 14.48 -2.02
N MET A 202 -2.50 14.43 -1.48
CA MET A 202 -3.54 13.49 -1.89
C MET A 202 -4.76 14.23 -2.48
N SER A 203 -5.54 13.56 -3.30
CA SER A 203 -6.84 14.04 -3.79
C SER A 203 -7.97 13.77 -2.79
N HIS A 204 -7.78 12.84 -1.88
CA HIS A 204 -8.67 12.52 -0.78
C HIS A 204 -8.01 12.84 0.56
N SER A 205 -8.78 13.27 1.56
CA SER A 205 -8.30 13.26 2.94
C SER A 205 -8.29 11.83 3.49
N ILE A 206 -7.35 11.54 4.40
CA ILE A 206 -7.30 10.24 5.08
C ILE A 206 -8.61 9.98 5.82
N GLU A 207 -9.19 11.00 6.47
CA GLU A 207 -10.48 10.89 7.15
C GLU A 207 -11.61 10.45 6.19
N ASN A 208 -11.64 10.97 4.96
CA ASN A 208 -12.61 10.55 3.95
C ASN A 208 -12.39 9.11 3.49
N LEU A 209 -11.13 8.69 3.32
CA LEU A 209 -10.80 7.30 2.99
C LEU A 209 -11.22 6.35 4.12
N GLU A 210 -10.93 6.70 5.37
CA GLU A 210 -11.36 5.97 6.56
C GLU A 210 -12.88 5.84 6.64
N HIS A 211 -13.62 6.95 6.43
CA HIS A 211 -15.07 6.92 6.40
C HIS A 211 -15.58 5.90 5.37
N HIS A 212 -15.05 5.94 4.14
CA HIS A 212 -15.51 5.05 3.09
C HIS A 212 -15.13 3.60 3.31
N HIS A 213 -14.01 3.33 3.97
CA HIS A 213 -13.61 1.98 4.36
C HIS A 213 -14.51 1.44 5.49
N PHE A 214 -14.74 2.22 6.53
CA PHE A 214 -15.46 1.76 7.72
C PHE A 214 -16.97 2.02 7.72
N LYS A 215 -17.56 2.58 6.65
CA LYS A 215 -19.02 2.77 6.55
C LYS A 215 -19.81 1.45 6.55
N TYR A 216 -19.15 0.34 6.17
CA TYR A 216 -19.74 -0.99 6.16
C TYR A 216 -19.74 -1.59 7.57
N PRO A 217 -20.91 -1.97 8.15
CA PRO A 217 -20.96 -2.56 9.48
C PRO A 217 -20.11 -3.83 9.61
N GLU A 218 -19.99 -4.60 8.52
CA GLU A 218 -19.23 -5.85 8.45
C GLU A 218 -17.72 -5.65 8.66
N PHE A 219 -17.22 -4.44 8.44
CA PHE A 219 -15.82 -4.06 8.66
C PHE A 219 -15.59 -3.51 10.09
N ARG A 220 -16.61 -3.53 10.95
CA ARG A 220 -16.51 -3.07 12.33
C ARG A 220 -16.82 -4.18 13.34
N ARG A 221 -16.36 -5.41 13.05
CA ARG A 221 -16.50 -6.53 13.98
C ARG A 221 -15.46 -6.39 15.10
N PRO A 222 -15.90 -6.44 16.38
CA PRO A 222 -14.97 -6.36 17.50
C PRO A 222 -13.83 -7.38 17.42
N GLY A 223 -12.61 -6.92 17.64
CA GLY A 223 -11.39 -7.71 17.60
C GLY A 223 -10.68 -7.68 16.25
N ASP A 224 -11.37 -7.37 15.13
CA ASP A 224 -10.73 -7.31 13.83
C ASP A 224 -9.67 -6.18 13.77
N VAL A 225 -8.59 -6.48 13.07
CA VAL A 225 -7.52 -5.53 12.70
C VAL A 225 -7.67 -5.20 11.21
N HIS A 226 -7.50 -3.93 10.87
CA HIS A 226 -7.46 -3.51 9.48
C HIS A 226 -6.14 -2.83 9.16
N ILE A 227 -5.54 -3.22 8.04
CA ILE A 227 -4.41 -2.56 7.41
C ILE A 227 -4.94 -1.96 6.12
N HIS A 228 -5.02 -0.63 6.08
CA HIS A 228 -5.61 0.08 4.94
C HIS A 228 -4.58 0.96 4.26
N PHE A 229 -4.26 0.62 3.02
CA PHE A 229 -3.35 1.34 2.15
C PHE A 229 -4.03 2.59 1.59
N PHE A 230 -3.33 3.72 1.56
CA PHE A 230 -3.92 5.01 1.17
C PHE A 230 -3.71 5.37 -0.31
N GLY A 231 -3.09 4.47 -1.08
CA GLY A 231 -2.82 4.66 -2.49
C GLY A 231 -1.35 4.97 -2.80
N ALA A 232 -0.94 4.59 -4.00
CA ALA A 232 0.43 4.73 -4.44
C ALA A 232 0.84 6.20 -4.64
N ALA A 233 1.90 6.58 -3.95
CA ALA A 233 2.57 7.87 -4.14
C ALA A 233 3.55 7.83 -5.33
N ASN A 234 4.16 6.67 -5.57
CA ASN A 234 5.12 6.42 -6.65
C ASN A 234 5.33 4.92 -6.89
N GLY A 235 6.04 4.56 -7.99
CA GLY A 235 6.45 3.20 -8.30
C GLY A 235 7.33 3.16 -9.56
N SER A 236 8.33 2.26 -9.57
CA SER A 236 9.31 2.12 -10.65
C SER A 236 8.67 1.74 -12.00
N PHE A 237 7.53 1.06 -11.98
CA PHE A 237 6.76 0.68 -13.17
C PHE A 237 6.34 1.90 -14.03
N THR A 238 6.19 3.10 -13.44
CA THR A 238 5.87 4.33 -14.16
C THR A 238 6.98 4.76 -15.11
N LYS A 239 8.21 4.27 -14.89
CA LYS A 239 9.41 4.53 -15.70
C LYS A 239 9.75 3.37 -16.64
N ASN A 240 8.84 2.40 -16.79
CA ASN A 240 9.05 1.17 -17.58
C ASN A 240 10.26 0.35 -17.11
N ILE A 241 10.52 0.33 -15.81
CA ILE A 241 11.54 -0.53 -15.22
C ILE A 241 10.91 -1.89 -14.98
N GLU A 242 11.53 -2.92 -15.52
CA GLU A 242 11.14 -4.31 -15.28
C GLU A 242 11.89 -4.86 -14.08
N THR A 243 11.15 -5.32 -13.10
CA THR A 243 11.69 -5.97 -11.90
C THR A 243 12.22 -7.37 -12.23
N GLN A 244 13.16 -7.85 -11.45
CA GLN A 244 13.80 -9.15 -11.61
C GLN A 244 13.87 -9.90 -10.28
N ASP A 245 14.00 -11.23 -10.37
CA ASP A 245 14.26 -12.09 -9.20
C ASP A 245 15.53 -11.62 -8.45
N GLY A 246 15.39 -11.40 -7.16
CA GLY A 246 16.47 -10.87 -6.30
C GLY A 246 16.55 -9.36 -6.20
N ASP A 247 15.72 -8.60 -6.89
CA ASP A 247 15.63 -7.14 -6.69
C ASP A 247 15.16 -6.81 -5.27
N ILE A 248 15.65 -5.71 -4.72
CA ILE A 248 15.26 -5.22 -3.40
C ILE A 248 14.53 -3.90 -3.56
N PHE A 249 13.31 -3.86 -3.05
CA PHE A 249 12.55 -2.62 -2.86
C PHE A 249 12.96 -1.97 -1.55
N GLU A 250 13.25 -0.67 -1.56
CA GLU A 250 13.56 0.12 -0.38
C GLU A 250 12.73 1.40 -0.39
N ILE A 251 11.98 1.61 0.69
CA ILE A 251 11.11 2.78 0.89
C ILE A 251 11.52 3.46 2.18
N GLU A 252 11.97 4.70 2.10
CA GLU A 252 12.39 5.49 3.27
C GLU A 252 11.64 6.82 3.37
N SER A 253 11.54 7.36 4.56
CA SER A 253 11.01 8.71 4.83
C SER A 253 11.64 9.29 6.07
N VAL A 254 11.83 10.61 6.07
CA VAL A 254 12.30 11.35 7.26
C VAL A 254 11.29 11.33 8.42
N THR A 255 10.04 10.97 8.16
CA THR A 255 9.00 10.80 9.18
C THR A 255 9.19 9.50 9.98
N PHE A 256 9.87 8.51 9.40
CA PHE A 256 10.17 7.21 9.99
C PHE A 256 11.68 7.03 10.05
N GLY A 257 12.19 6.39 11.10
CA GLY A 257 13.62 6.27 11.35
C GLY A 257 14.33 5.20 10.52
N HIS A 258 13.58 4.18 10.06
CA HIS A 258 14.14 3.05 9.32
C HIS A 258 13.35 2.79 8.03
N PRO A 259 14.05 2.42 6.94
CA PRO A 259 13.40 2.07 5.68
C PRO A 259 12.64 0.75 5.79
N LEU A 260 11.59 0.64 4.99
CA LEU A 260 10.94 -0.64 4.69
C LEU A 260 11.67 -1.26 3.50
N ARG A 261 12.15 -2.51 3.67
CA ARG A 261 12.87 -3.25 2.63
C ARG A 261 12.28 -4.63 2.45
N ASN A 262 12.20 -5.06 1.20
CA ASN A 262 11.78 -6.42 0.86
C ASN A 262 12.52 -6.90 -0.39
N THR A 263 12.88 -8.17 -0.42
CA THR A 263 13.49 -8.81 -1.57
C THR A 263 12.42 -9.49 -2.42
N LEU A 264 12.42 -9.23 -3.72
CA LEU A 264 11.54 -9.89 -4.67
C LEU A 264 12.04 -11.29 -4.99
N VAL A 265 11.19 -12.30 -4.83
CA VAL A 265 11.54 -13.69 -5.12
C VAL A 265 10.54 -14.32 -6.08
N LYS A 266 11.03 -14.64 -7.27
CA LYS A 266 10.21 -15.25 -8.32
C LYS A 266 10.04 -16.75 -8.06
N SER A 267 8.78 -17.20 -8.07
CA SER A 267 8.47 -18.62 -7.93
C SER A 267 9.12 -19.45 -9.04
N LYS A 268 9.81 -20.52 -8.64
CA LYS A 268 10.35 -21.53 -9.56
C LYS A 268 9.33 -22.60 -9.95
N ARG A 269 8.14 -22.57 -9.35
CA ARG A 269 7.05 -23.50 -9.68
C ARG A 269 6.43 -23.06 -11.02
N GLN A 270 6.01 -24.04 -11.80
CA GLN A 270 5.20 -23.74 -12.98
C GLN A 270 3.75 -23.52 -12.52
N ASP A 271 3.06 -22.60 -13.21
CA ASP A 271 1.63 -22.46 -13.05
C ASP A 271 0.93 -23.74 -13.55
N THR A 272 0.10 -24.33 -12.73
CA THR A 272 -0.61 -25.56 -13.03
C THR A 272 -2.10 -25.41 -12.79
N LYS A 273 -2.90 -25.96 -13.68
CA LYS A 273 -4.35 -25.95 -13.53
C LYS A 273 -4.79 -26.62 -12.22
N ILE A 274 -5.50 -25.86 -11.41
CA ILE A 274 -6.14 -26.40 -10.19
C ILE A 274 -7.36 -27.24 -10.59
N VAL A 275 -7.43 -28.44 -10.05
CA VAL A 275 -8.55 -29.36 -10.29
C VAL A 275 -9.37 -29.47 -9.01
N VAL A 276 -10.60 -29.00 -9.07
CA VAL A 276 -11.57 -29.16 -7.98
C VAL A 276 -12.16 -30.56 -8.06
N LYS A 277 -12.14 -31.30 -6.94
CA LYS A 277 -12.76 -32.62 -6.82
C LYS A 277 -14.08 -32.49 -6.05
N PRO A 278 -15.16 -33.12 -6.51
CA PRO A 278 -16.38 -33.23 -5.70
C PRO A 278 -16.12 -34.04 -4.45
N LEU A 279 -16.93 -33.81 -3.40
CA LEU A 279 -16.94 -34.60 -2.16
C LEU A 279 -17.43 -36.02 -2.42
#